data_46c03dea3d56bcc9188fe4398036ce75
#
_entry.id   46c03dea3d56bcc9188fe4398036ce75
#
_cell.length_a   1.000
_cell.length_b   1.000
_cell.length_c   1.000
_cell.angle_alpha   90.00
_cell.angle_beta   90.00
_cell.angle_gamma   90.00
#
_symmetry.space_group_name_H-M   'P 1'
#
loop_
_entity.id
_entity.type
_entity.pdbx_description
1 polymer ?
#
loop_
_entity_poly.entity_id
_entity_poly.type
_entity_poly.pdbx_seq_one_letter_code
_entity_poly.pdbx_strand_id
1 'polypeptide(L)'
;MSIGKVQINNLNLSQGEITAVENHLLFVGSGKGDKVGKLLTVNTDSDLSGVLAGADGLLAQVTAARDNGGQNWSASVMLYDAEGGGIASWSAAVDEAMELAKVEGVVLTEPLSAVSDIEAMQAKSERIMAKYMRPVWFAGRAPAFDADSQSWEEYATAIKPLTADVAADACLVTPTIWGTELGTLMGRLCNAAVTVADSPMRVATGALVGAWTERPVDKSGRRLDMSVLEGLDKARFSVPQWYPDYEGMYWADGNVLDVNGGDFQVIENVRVIMKAMRRVYPLAVG
;
A
#
# COMPACT_ATOMS: atom_id res chain seq x y z
N MET A 1 -13.68 -7.95 41.37
CA MET A 1 -12.32 -8.31 40.91
C MET A 1 -11.81 -7.16 40.09
N SER A 2 -10.76 -6.48 40.53
CA SER A 2 -10.14 -5.42 39.74
C SER A 2 -9.14 -6.07 38.76
N ILE A 3 -9.27 -5.78 37.49
CA ILE A 3 -8.29 -6.19 36.46
C ILE A 3 -7.02 -5.39 36.74
N GLY A 4 -5.95 -6.10 37.07
CA GLY A 4 -4.64 -5.47 37.29
C GLY A 4 -4.15 -4.79 36.01
N LYS A 5 -4.00 -3.47 36.05
CA LYS A 5 -3.45 -2.69 34.95
C LYS A 5 -1.97 -2.51 35.21
N VAL A 6 -1.13 -3.14 34.39
CA VAL A 6 0.30 -2.86 34.39
C VAL A 6 0.52 -1.61 33.55
N GLN A 7 0.90 -0.52 34.18
CA GLN A 7 1.29 0.71 33.50
C GLN A 7 2.82 0.80 33.62
N ILE A 8 3.52 0.66 32.49
CA ILE A 8 4.96 0.91 32.43
C ILE A 8 5.12 2.40 32.13
N ASN A 9 5.43 3.17 33.16
CA ASN A 9 5.80 4.57 32.99
C ASN A 9 7.30 4.63 32.66
N ASN A 10 7.62 5.06 31.45
CA ASN A 10 8.99 5.44 31.13
C ASN A 10 9.30 6.76 31.85
N LEU A 11 10.13 6.70 32.89
CA LEU A 11 10.50 7.86 33.70
C LEU A 11 11.53 8.76 33.01
N ASN A 12 12.05 8.38 31.86
CA ASN A 12 12.94 9.24 31.09
C ASN A 12 12.10 10.17 30.19
N LEU A 13 11.70 11.30 30.72
CA LEU A 13 10.89 12.33 30.05
C LEU A 13 11.60 12.97 28.85
N SER A 14 12.90 12.73 28.68
CA SER A 14 13.69 13.21 27.54
C SER A 14 13.76 12.21 26.38
N GLN A 15 13.37 10.95 26.57
CA GLN A 15 13.26 9.99 25.50
C GLN A 15 11.89 10.10 24.82
N GLY A 16 11.88 10.44 23.53
CA GLY A 16 10.69 10.35 22.71
C GLY A 16 10.12 8.93 22.73
N GLU A 17 8.81 8.81 22.80
CA GLU A 17 8.13 7.51 22.77
C GLU A 17 8.42 6.81 21.44
N ILE A 18 9.06 5.63 21.51
CA ILE A 18 9.25 4.77 20.34
C ILE A 18 7.90 4.11 20.04
N THR A 19 7.09 4.75 19.22
CA THR A 19 5.80 4.21 18.82
C THR A 19 6.01 3.22 17.68
N ALA A 20 5.61 1.96 17.89
CA ALA A 20 5.56 0.97 16.83
C ALA A 20 4.45 1.39 15.84
N VAL A 21 4.84 1.64 14.59
CA VAL A 21 3.92 2.02 13.50
C VAL A 21 3.84 0.94 12.43
N GLU A 22 4.58 -0.13 12.62
CA GLU A 22 4.58 -1.26 11.69
C GLU A 22 3.17 -1.83 11.57
N ASN A 23 2.79 -2.20 10.35
CA ASN A 23 1.48 -2.73 9.98
C ASN A 23 0.32 -1.72 10.10
N HIS A 24 0.60 -0.42 10.31
CA HIS A 24 -0.42 0.63 10.27
C HIS A 24 -0.17 1.57 9.09
N LEU A 25 -1.09 1.57 8.13
CA LEU A 25 -0.97 2.31 6.87
C LEU A 25 -1.97 3.47 6.83
N LEU A 26 -1.62 4.50 6.06
CA LEU A 26 -2.52 5.59 5.69
C LEU A 26 -3.05 5.33 4.27
N PHE A 27 -4.34 5.12 4.13
CA PHE A 27 -5.02 5.09 2.83
C PHE A 27 -5.52 6.48 2.48
N VAL A 28 -5.19 6.93 1.28
CA VAL A 28 -5.57 8.26 0.77
C VAL A 28 -6.31 8.08 -0.55
N GLY A 29 -7.47 8.64 -0.66
CA GLY A 29 -8.30 8.56 -1.86
C GLY A 29 -9.33 9.67 -1.97
N SER A 30 -9.94 9.78 -3.14
CA SER A 30 -10.99 10.74 -3.38
C SER A 30 -12.32 10.32 -2.73
N GLY A 31 -13.09 11.28 -2.32
CA GLY A 31 -14.42 11.05 -1.76
C GLY A 31 -15.28 12.30 -1.74
N LYS A 32 -16.51 12.13 -1.27
CA LYS A 32 -17.48 13.22 -1.13
C LYS A 32 -18.09 13.21 0.29
N GLY A 33 -18.62 14.34 0.69
CA GLY A 33 -19.37 14.47 1.93
C GLY A 33 -18.56 15.07 3.08
N ASP A 34 -19.10 14.93 4.28
CA ASP A 34 -18.62 15.59 5.49
C ASP A 34 -17.32 14.99 6.08
N LYS A 35 -16.85 13.89 5.53
CA LYS A 35 -15.62 13.20 5.96
C LYS A 35 -14.39 13.61 5.16
N VAL A 36 -14.56 14.36 4.08
CA VAL A 36 -13.44 14.96 3.34
C VAL A 36 -12.63 15.87 4.26
N GLY A 37 -11.32 15.77 4.21
CA GLY A 37 -10.40 16.52 5.08
C GLY A 37 -10.37 16.05 6.54
N LYS A 38 -10.94 14.89 6.85
CA LYS A 38 -10.89 14.32 8.21
C LYS A 38 -10.07 13.03 8.21
N LEU A 39 -9.14 12.94 9.16
CA LEU A 39 -8.45 11.69 9.43
C LEU A 39 -9.37 10.72 10.15
N LEU A 40 -9.61 9.56 9.55
CA LEU A 40 -10.42 8.49 10.12
C LEU A 40 -9.52 7.33 10.51
N THR A 41 -9.83 6.64 11.60
CA THR A 41 -9.18 5.39 11.97
C THR A 41 -10.19 4.26 11.81
N VAL A 42 -9.80 3.22 11.10
CA VAL A 42 -10.60 2.02 10.86
C VAL A 42 -9.86 0.79 11.34
N ASN A 43 -10.59 -0.25 11.67
CA ASN A 43 -10.06 -1.53 12.13
C ASN A 43 -10.91 -2.69 11.59
N THR A 44 -10.60 -3.90 12.03
CA THR A 44 -11.29 -5.13 11.61
C THR A 44 -12.81 -5.07 11.83
N ASP A 45 -13.27 -4.42 12.90
CA ASP A 45 -14.69 -4.37 13.31
C ASP A 45 -15.42 -3.14 12.75
N SER A 46 -14.74 -2.25 12.04
CA SER A 46 -15.35 -1.02 11.51
C SER A 46 -16.40 -1.32 10.42
N ASP A 47 -17.53 -0.62 10.46
CA ASP A 47 -18.45 -0.54 9.33
C ASP A 47 -17.84 0.33 8.21
N LEU A 48 -17.02 -0.29 7.36
CA LEU A 48 -16.33 0.43 6.29
C LEU A 48 -17.29 1.08 5.30
N SER A 49 -18.41 0.43 5.00
CA SER A 49 -19.41 0.96 4.06
C SER A 49 -20.05 2.24 4.58
N GLY A 50 -20.35 2.30 5.88
CA GLY A 50 -20.85 3.52 6.51
C GLY A 50 -19.79 4.60 6.71
N VAL A 51 -18.56 4.18 7.08
CA VAL A 51 -17.43 5.11 7.32
C VAL A 51 -16.94 5.73 6.01
N LEU A 52 -16.87 4.98 4.92
CA LEU A 52 -16.32 5.40 3.62
C LEU A 52 -17.40 5.60 2.55
N ALA A 53 -18.64 5.87 2.94
CA ALA A 53 -19.73 6.17 2.02
C ALA A 53 -19.35 7.36 1.12
N GLY A 54 -19.53 7.21 -0.20
CA GLY A 54 -19.17 8.23 -1.19
C GLY A 54 -17.71 8.23 -1.63
N ALA A 55 -16.95 7.18 -1.26
CA ALA A 55 -15.55 6.97 -1.66
C ALA A 55 -15.33 5.51 -2.12
N ASP A 56 -16.07 5.07 -3.15
CA ASP A 56 -16.17 3.66 -3.56
C ASP A 56 -14.81 3.05 -3.92
N GLY A 57 -13.96 3.78 -4.64
CA GLY A 57 -12.62 3.32 -4.98
C GLY A 57 -11.73 3.08 -3.76
N LEU A 58 -11.77 4.00 -2.81
CA LEU A 58 -11.07 3.89 -1.53
C LEU A 58 -11.65 2.76 -0.68
N LEU A 59 -12.97 2.66 -0.59
CA LEU A 59 -13.68 1.59 0.14
C LEU A 59 -13.26 0.20 -0.35
N ALA A 60 -13.19 -0.01 -1.66
CA ALA A 60 -12.78 -1.29 -2.23
C ALA A 60 -11.36 -1.69 -1.80
N GLN A 61 -10.40 -0.76 -1.86
CA GLN A 61 -9.01 -1.02 -1.45
C GLN A 61 -8.89 -1.27 0.07
N VAL A 62 -9.56 -0.46 0.89
CA VAL A 62 -9.53 -0.60 2.35
C VAL A 62 -10.19 -1.92 2.80
N THR A 63 -11.27 -2.33 2.13
CA THR A 63 -11.94 -3.61 2.39
C THR A 63 -11.01 -4.78 2.07
N ALA A 64 -10.38 -4.77 0.90
CA ALA A 64 -9.42 -5.80 0.50
C ALA A 64 -8.22 -5.87 1.46
N ALA A 65 -7.75 -4.72 1.94
CA ALA A 65 -6.68 -4.66 2.93
C ALA A 65 -7.11 -5.25 4.28
N ARG A 66 -8.30 -4.92 4.78
CA ARG A 66 -8.85 -5.51 6.01
C ARG A 66 -8.95 -7.04 5.91
N ASP A 67 -9.51 -7.52 4.81
CA ASP A 67 -9.76 -8.96 4.61
C ASP A 67 -8.45 -9.78 4.57
N ASN A 68 -7.34 -9.17 4.13
CA ASN A 68 -6.02 -9.78 4.09
C ASN A 68 -5.12 -9.42 5.28
N GLY A 69 -5.45 -8.40 6.05
CA GLY A 69 -4.69 -7.95 7.22
C GLY A 69 -4.83 -8.83 8.46
N GLY A 70 -5.83 -9.69 8.48
CA GLY A 70 -6.08 -10.62 9.58
C GLY A 70 -6.65 -9.94 10.84
N GLN A 71 -6.58 -10.66 11.94
CA GLN A 71 -7.05 -10.14 13.23
C GLN A 71 -6.18 -8.96 13.70
N ASN A 72 -6.81 -7.99 14.33
CA ASN A 72 -6.19 -6.75 14.82
C ASN A 72 -5.65 -5.82 13.71
N TRP A 73 -6.08 -5.99 12.47
CA TRP A 73 -5.77 -5.03 11.42
C TRP A 73 -6.37 -3.66 11.74
N SER A 74 -5.60 -2.61 11.47
CA SER A 74 -6.06 -1.22 11.57
C SER A 74 -5.36 -0.36 10.53
N ALA A 75 -6.03 0.72 10.13
CA ALA A 75 -5.48 1.70 9.21
C ALA A 75 -6.00 3.10 9.52
N SER A 76 -5.25 4.09 9.11
CA SER A 76 -5.72 5.47 8.97
C SER A 76 -6.24 5.69 7.56
N VAL A 77 -7.26 6.52 7.42
CA VAL A 77 -7.85 6.86 6.13
C VAL A 77 -8.03 8.38 6.05
N MET A 78 -7.65 8.96 4.92
CA MET A 78 -7.82 10.39 4.64
C MET A 78 -8.49 10.56 3.28
N LEU A 79 -9.63 11.25 3.28
CA LEU A 79 -10.34 11.58 2.05
C LEU A 79 -10.00 13.00 1.61
N TYR A 80 -9.76 13.18 0.32
CA TYR A 80 -9.74 14.49 -0.31
C TYR A 80 -10.90 14.65 -1.28
N ASP A 81 -11.24 15.89 -1.64
CA ASP A 81 -12.37 16.17 -2.52
C ASP A 81 -12.16 15.60 -3.91
N ALA A 82 -13.12 14.80 -4.37
CA ALA A 82 -13.10 14.17 -5.70
C ALA A 82 -13.05 15.20 -6.86
N GLU A 83 -13.52 16.43 -6.64
CA GLU A 83 -13.46 17.49 -7.66
C GLU A 83 -12.05 18.07 -7.85
N GLY A 84 -11.16 17.89 -6.84
CA GLY A 84 -9.80 18.42 -6.86
C GLY A 84 -8.80 17.59 -7.65
N GLY A 85 -8.82 16.28 -7.55
CA GLY A 85 -7.95 15.31 -8.24
C GLY A 85 -6.43 15.61 -8.27
N GLY A 86 -5.63 14.59 -8.61
CA GLY A 86 -4.21 14.75 -8.92
C GLY A 86 -3.27 14.97 -7.73
N ILE A 87 -2.00 15.26 -8.05
CA ILE A 87 -0.89 15.33 -7.10
C ILE A 87 -1.13 16.34 -5.97
N ALA A 88 -1.66 17.51 -6.29
CA ALA A 88 -1.86 18.57 -5.30
C ALA A 88 -2.84 18.12 -4.20
N SER A 89 -3.93 17.46 -4.57
CA SER A 89 -4.98 17.04 -3.64
C SER A 89 -4.52 15.92 -2.70
N TRP A 90 -3.98 14.83 -3.23
CA TRP A 90 -3.51 13.75 -2.36
C TRP A 90 -2.29 14.18 -1.53
N SER A 91 -1.43 15.04 -2.09
CA SER A 91 -0.24 15.54 -1.39
C SER A 91 -0.61 16.41 -0.19
N ALA A 92 -1.63 17.27 -0.32
CA ALA A 92 -2.16 18.05 0.79
C ALA A 92 -2.81 17.18 1.87
N ALA A 93 -3.61 16.18 1.44
CA ALA A 93 -4.23 15.23 2.36
C ALA A 93 -3.19 14.42 3.16
N VAL A 94 -2.08 14.01 2.52
CA VAL A 94 -0.96 13.37 3.21
C VAL A 94 -0.31 14.29 4.21
N ASP A 95 -0.04 15.56 3.87
CA ASP A 95 0.56 16.51 4.80
C ASP A 95 -0.32 16.68 6.05
N GLU A 96 -1.61 16.84 5.87
CA GLU A 96 -2.57 16.98 6.98
C GLU A 96 -2.62 15.70 7.85
N ALA A 97 -2.66 14.53 7.22
CA ALA A 97 -2.67 13.27 7.95
C ALA A 97 -1.37 13.05 8.75
N MET A 98 -0.21 13.46 8.22
CA MET A 98 1.08 13.31 8.90
C MET A 98 1.23 14.18 10.15
N GLU A 99 0.48 15.28 10.25
CA GLU A 99 0.40 16.09 11.48
C GLU A 99 -0.36 15.34 12.60
N LEU A 100 -1.32 14.49 12.23
CA LEU A 100 -2.28 13.86 13.15
C LEU A 100 -1.93 12.39 13.47
N ALA A 101 -1.27 11.69 12.58
CA ALA A 101 -0.98 10.25 12.72
C ALA A 101 0.47 9.90 12.41
N LYS A 102 0.89 8.75 12.95
CA LYS A 102 2.15 8.08 12.61
C LYS A 102 1.82 6.79 11.90
N VAL A 103 2.37 6.59 10.72
CA VAL A 103 2.09 5.43 9.87
C VAL A 103 3.38 4.84 9.30
N GLU A 104 3.34 3.59 8.90
CA GLU A 104 4.47 2.91 8.27
C GLU A 104 4.60 3.30 6.78
N GLY A 105 3.47 3.40 6.10
CA GLY A 105 3.40 3.69 4.67
C GLY A 105 2.12 4.41 4.28
N VAL A 106 2.12 4.98 3.09
CA VAL A 106 1.00 5.71 2.49
C VAL A 106 0.54 4.98 1.24
N VAL A 107 -0.76 4.79 1.11
CA VAL A 107 -1.41 4.06 0.02
C VAL A 107 -2.31 5.01 -0.76
N LEU A 108 -1.93 5.31 -2.00
CA LEU A 108 -2.72 6.14 -2.90
C LEU A 108 -3.68 5.25 -3.69
N THR A 109 -4.96 5.37 -3.42
CA THR A 109 -5.98 4.47 -3.99
C THR A 109 -6.48 4.89 -5.36
N GLU A 110 -6.24 6.13 -5.78
CA GLU A 110 -6.51 6.55 -7.16
C GLU A 110 -5.45 6.03 -8.12
N PRO A 111 -5.82 5.73 -9.39
CA PRO A 111 -4.86 5.30 -10.39
C PRO A 111 -3.79 6.36 -10.66
N LEU A 112 -2.55 5.92 -10.75
CA LEU A 112 -1.44 6.77 -11.19
C LEU A 112 -1.56 7.02 -12.69
N SER A 113 -1.40 8.25 -13.11
CA SER A 113 -1.60 8.67 -14.52
C SER A 113 -0.27 8.78 -15.29
N ALA A 114 0.82 9.07 -14.60
CA ALA A 114 2.12 9.32 -15.22
C ALA A 114 3.28 9.04 -14.24
N VAL A 115 4.49 9.00 -14.76
CA VAL A 115 5.74 8.90 -13.98
C VAL A 115 5.83 10.02 -12.94
N SER A 116 5.36 11.22 -13.26
CA SER A 116 5.35 12.36 -12.33
C SER A 116 4.58 12.10 -11.03
N ASP A 117 3.59 11.20 -11.04
CA ASP A 117 2.90 10.80 -9.81
C ASP A 117 3.84 10.02 -8.89
N ILE A 118 4.67 9.12 -9.45
CA ILE A 118 5.64 8.33 -8.70
C ILE A 118 6.79 9.22 -8.20
N GLU A 119 7.27 10.13 -9.03
CA GLU A 119 8.28 11.12 -8.63
C GLU A 119 7.76 11.99 -7.48
N ALA A 120 6.48 12.38 -7.51
CA ALA A 120 5.84 13.12 -6.44
C ALA A 120 5.69 12.28 -5.16
N MET A 121 5.41 10.97 -5.26
CA MET A 121 5.40 10.04 -4.12
C MET A 121 6.77 9.96 -3.47
N GLN A 122 7.84 9.78 -4.26
CA GLN A 122 9.21 9.73 -3.78
C GLN A 122 9.59 11.04 -3.08
N ALA A 123 9.39 12.16 -3.75
CA ALA A 123 9.67 13.49 -3.18
C ALA A 123 8.88 13.75 -1.89
N LYS A 124 7.63 13.23 -1.80
CA LYS A 124 6.82 13.34 -0.59
C LYS A 124 7.40 12.49 0.54
N SER A 125 7.86 11.26 0.28
CA SER A 125 8.55 10.42 1.26
C SER A 125 9.77 11.13 1.84
N GLU A 126 10.63 11.66 0.98
CA GLU A 126 11.83 12.41 1.38
C GLU A 126 11.48 13.66 2.21
N ARG A 127 10.45 14.40 1.82
CA ARG A 127 9.97 15.59 2.54
C ARG A 127 9.43 15.24 3.92
N ILE A 128 8.68 14.15 4.06
CA ILE A 128 8.17 13.67 5.35
C ILE A 128 9.36 13.27 6.24
N MET A 129 10.34 12.56 5.70
CA MET A 129 11.57 12.23 6.41
C MET A 129 12.31 13.49 6.88
N ALA A 130 12.49 14.47 6.01
CA ALA A 130 13.19 15.71 6.33
C ALA A 130 12.46 16.56 7.37
N LYS A 131 11.12 16.60 7.31
CA LYS A 131 10.30 17.43 8.22
C LYS A 131 10.07 16.80 9.60
N TYR A 132 9.79 15.49 9.61
CA TYR A 132 9.32 14.80 10.82
C TYR A 132 10.30 13.75 11.35
N MET A 133 11.39 13.46 10.63
CA MET A 133 12.29 12.34 10.89
C MET A 133 11.53 10.99 10.96
N ARG A 134 10.51 10.87 10.12
CA ARG A 134 9.65 9.68 10.01
C ARG A 134 9.77 9.11 8.61
N PRO A 135 10.53 8.03 8.41
CA PRO A 135 10.59 7.37 7.11
C PRO A 135 9.26 6.69 6.83
N VAL A 136 8.70 6.94 5.64
CA VAL A 136 7.48 6.31 5.13
C VAL A 136 7.68 5.90 3.67
N TRP A 137 7.13 4.77 3.28
CA TRP A 137 7.08 4.34 1.88
C TRP A 137 5.70 4.61 1.29
N PHE A 138 5.61 4.58 -0.04
CA PHE A 138 4.38 4.83 -0.78
C PHE A 138 4.01 3.63 -1.64
N ALA A 139 2.72 3.38 -1.76
CA ALA A 139 2.16 2.42 -2.69
C ALA A 139 1.08 3.06 -3.55
N GLY A 140 1.05 2.71 -4.83
CA GLY A 140 0.06 3.16 -5.78
C GLY A 140 -0.37 2.04 -6.72
N ARG A 141 -1.31 2.34 -7.61
CA ARG A 141 -1.79 1.38 -8.61
C ARG A 141 -1.81 1.98 -10.01
N ALA A 142 -1.57 1.15 -10.99
CA ALA A 142 -1.74 1.52 -12.40
C ALA A 142 -3.24 1.69 -12.74
N PRO A 143 -3.57 2.31 -13.88
CA PRO A 143 -4.91 2.30 -14.44
C PRO A 143 -5.47 0.88 -14.57
N ALA A 144 -6.80 0.77 -14.46
CA ALA A 144 -7.46 -0.52 -14.54
C ALA A 144 -7.39 -1.11 -15.96
N PHE A 145 -7.26 -2.42 -16.03
CA PHE A 145 -7.44 -3.18 -17.25
C PHE A 145 -8.90 -3.08 -17.72
N ASP A 146 -9.08 -2.79 -19.00
CA ASP A 146 -10.39 -2.78 -19.65
C ASP A 146 -10.52 -3.98 -20.58
N ALA A 147 -11.26 -4.99 -20.13
CA ALA A 147 -11.45 -6.25 -20.82
C ALA A 147 -12.17 -6.10 -22.17
N ASP A 148 -12.97 -5.06 -22.34
CA ASP A 148 -13.75 -4.83 -23.56
C ASP A 148 -12.92 -4.17 -24.66
N SER A 149 -11.92 -3.38 -24.28
CA SER A 149 -11.16 -2.57 -25.24
C SER A 149 -9.68 -2.94 -25.38
N GLN A 150 -9.10 -3.73 -24.44
CA GLN A 150 -7.67 -4.03 -24.41
C GLN A 150 -7.36 -5.53 -24.55
N SER A 151 -6.27 -5.85 -25.23
CA SER A 151 -5.57 -7.12 -25.06
C SER A 151 -4.58 -7.03 -23.90
N TRP A 152 -4.05 -8.18 -23.45
CA TRP A 152 -3.04 -8.21 -22.41
C TRP A 152 -1.76 -7.45 -22.79
N GLU A 153 -1.38 -7.54 -24.06
CA GLU A 153 -0.21 -6.81 -24.59
C GLU A 153 -0.44 -5.30 -24.66
N GLU A 154 -1.65 -4.87 -25.03
CA GLU A 154 -2.02 -3.45 -25.06
C GLU A 154 -2.05 -2.88 -23.65
N TYR A 155 -2.63 -3.60 -22.68
CA TYR A 155 -2.62 -3.20 -21.28
C TYR A 155 -1.18 -3.08 -20.73
N ALA A 156 -0.36 -4.12 -20.90
CA ALA A 156 1.02 -4.10 -20.45
C ALA A 156 1.81 -2.96 -21.09
N THR A 157 1.59 -2.69 -22.38
CA THR A 157 2.24 -1.59 -23.09
C THR A 157 1.81 -0.23 -22.55
N ALA A 158 0.53 -0.07 -22.20
CA ALA A 158 -0.02 1.17 -21.67
C ALA A 158 0.53 1.53 -20.29
N ILE A 159 0.72 0.53 -19.39
CA ILE A 159 1.15 0.79 -18.03
C ILE A 159 2.67 0.74 -17.82
N LYS A 160 3.43 0.01 -18.65
CA LYS A 160 4.90 -0.08 -18.53
C LYS A 160 5.63 1.26 -18.40
N PRO A 161 5.23 2.33 -19.10
CA PRO A 161 5.89 3.63 -18.95
C PRO A 161 5.86 4.18 -17.52
N LEU A 162 4.92 3.78 -16.68
CA LEU A 162 4.85 4.23 -15.29
C LEU A 162 6.07 3.81 -14.47
N THR A 163 6.63 2.65 -14.76
CA THR A 163 7.72 2.05 -13.96
C THR A 163 9.06 1.98 -14.70
N ALA A 164 9.05 2.27 -16.02
CA ALA A 164 10.28 2.35 -16.79
C ALA A 164 11.11 3.57 -16.35
N ASP A 165 12.43 3.41 -16.29
CA ASP A 165 13.39 4.49 -16.02
C ASP A 165 13.12 5.33 -14.75
N VAL A 166 12.33 4.80 -13.80
CA VAL A 166 12.04 5.45 -12.52
C VAL A 166 13.04 4.98 -11.47
N ALA A 167 13.55 5.93 -10.68
CA ALA A 167 14.36 5.69 -9.49
C ALA A 167 13.60 6.22 -8.26
N ALA A 168 12.87 5.35 -7.57
CA ALA A 168 12.02 5.70 -6.43
C ALA A 168 12.07 4.56 -5.39
N ASP A 169 13.08 4.59 -4.54
CA ASP A 169 13.42 3.56 -3.55
C ASP A 169 12.41 3.43 -2.40
N ALA A 170 11.46 4.36 -2.31
CA ALA A 170 10.37 4.33 -1.35
C ALA A 170 9.00 4.07 -2.00
N CYS A 171 8.93 3.67 -3.27
CA CYS A 171 7.68 3.55 -4.01
C CYS A 171 7.48 2.16 -4.61
N LEU A 172 6.27 1.63 -4.52
CA LEU A 172 5.84 0.42 -5.23
C LEU A 172 4.53 0.65 -5.96
N VAL A 173 4.30 -0.08 -7.05
CA VAL A 173 3.09 0.04 -7.87
C VAL A 173 2.54 -1.35 -8.18
N THR A 174 1.23 -1.52 -8.04
CA THR A 174 0.52 -2.72 -8.49
C THR A 174 -0.16 -2.48 -9.85
N PRO A 175 -0.30 -3.49 -10.71
CA PRO A 175 -1.27 -3.42 -11.80
C PRO A 175 -2.69 -3.39 -11.21
N THR A 176 -3.70 -3.12 -12.04
CA THR A 176 -5.12 -3.19 -11.65
C THR A 176 -5.86 -4.02 -12.69
N ILE A 177 -5.89 -5.33 -12.46
CA ILE A 177 -6.50 -6.32 -13.35
C ILE A 177 -7.87 -6.75 -12.82
N TRP A 178 -7.96 -7.02 -11.50
CA TRP A 178 -9.20 -7.37 -10.80
C TRP A 178 -9.79 -6.20 -10.01
N GLY A 179 -9.01 -5.13 -9.82
CA GLY A 179 -9.48 -3.89 -9.20
C GLY A 179 -9.02 -3.67 -7.76
N THR A 180 -8.62 -4.71 -7.02
CA THR A 180 -8.30 -4.61 -5.59
C THR A 180 -6.89 -5.07 -5.23
N GLU A 181 -5.99 -5.19 -6.19
CA GLU A 181 -4.62 -5.68 -6.00
C GLU A 181 -3.86 -4.86 -4.97
N LEU A 182 -3.96 -3.54 -5.05
CA LEU A 182 -3.28 -2.65 -4.12
C LEU A 182 -3.70 -2.92 -2.67
N GLY A 183 -5.01 -2.91 -2.40
CA GLY A 183 -5.54 -3.18 -1.06
C GLY A 183 -5.19 -4.58 -0.57
N THR A 184 -5.27 -5.57 -1.44
CA THR A 184 -4.92 -6.97 -1.12
C THR A 184 -3.44 -7.09 -0.71
N LEU A 185 -2.52 -6.48 -1.46
CA LEU A 185 -1.10 -6.44 -1.09
C LEU A 185 -0.89 -5.73 0.25
N MET A 186 -1.53 -4.58 0.44
CA MET A 186 -1.40 -3.82 1.69
C MET A 186 -1.85 -4.63 2.90
N GLY A 187 -2.97 -5.33 2.79
CA GLY A 187 -3.43 -6.25 3.83
C GLY A 187 -2.44 -7.39 4.07
N ARG A 188 -1.90 -7.98 3.00
CA ARG A 188 -0.88 -9.02 3.08
C ARG A 188 0.36 -8.56 3.85
N LEU A 189 0.86 -7.36 3.58
CA LEU A 189 2.01 -6.77 4.28
C LEU A 189 1.72 -6.46 5.77
N CYS A 190 0.46 -6.18 6.11
CA CYS A 190 0.02 -5.85 7.47
C CYS A 190 -0.49 -7.06 8.26
N ASN A 191 -0.48 -8.26 7.68
CA ASN A 191 -0.98 -9.45 8.35
C ASN A 191 -0.13 -9.78 9.58
N ALA A 192 -0.77 -10.03 10.71
CA ALA A 192 -0.08 -10.32 11.97
C ALA A 192 0.77 -11.61 11.94
N ALA A 193 0.54 -12.49 10.95
CA ALA A 193 1.33 -13.70 10.73
C ALA A 193 2.66 -13.44 9.98
N VAL A 194 2.90 -12.20 9.51
CA VAL A 194 4.14 -11.80 8.83
C VAL A 194 4.90 -10.75 9.65
N THR A 195 6.21 -10.74 9.51
CA THR A 195 7.06 -9.67 10.01
C THR A 195 7.39 -8.69 8.89
N VAL A 196 7.92 -7.53 9.22
CA VAL A 196 8.36 -6.54 8.21
C VAL A 196 9.49 -7.07 7.29
N ALA A 197 10.18 -8.14 7.71
CA ALA A 197 11.25 -8.78 6.95
C ALA A 197 10.76 -9.95 6.08
N ASP A 198 9.48 -10.31 6.17
CA ASP A 198 8.93 -11.39 5.34
C ASP A 198 8.53 -10.84 3.96
N SER A 199 8.92 -11.54 2.90
CA SER A 199 8.41 -11.28 1.56
C SER A 199 6.90 -11.55 1.49
N PRO A 200 6.13 -10.75 0.75
CA PRO A 200 4.71 -11.02 0.49
C PRO A 200 4.48 -12.36 -0.21
N MET A 201 5.50 -12.91 -0.86
CA MET A 201 5.48 -14.23 -1.53
C MET A 201 5.39 -15.42 -0.55
N ARG A 202 5.55 -15.22 0.74
CA ARG A 202 5.56 -16.29 1.74
C ARG A 202 4.25 -17.09 1.74
N VAL A 203 4.28 -18.29 1.19
CA VAL A 203 3.12 -19.20 1.06
C VAL A 203 2.55 -19.61 2.43
N ALA A 204 3.41 -19.75 3.44
CA ALA A 204 3.00 -20.12 4.80
C ALA A 204 2.01 -19.15 5.45
N THR A 205 1.86 -17.92 4.93
CA THR A 205 0.84 -16.96 5.36
C THR A 205 -0.57 -17.33 4.87
N GLY A 206 -0.69 -18.29 3.96
CA GLY A 206 -1.93 -18.72 3.32
C GLY A 206 -2.23 -17.99 2.01
N ALA A 207 -3.28 -18.41 1.33
CA ALA A 207 -3.77 -17.75 0.12
C ALA A 207 -4.35 -16.36 0.45
N LEU A 208 -4.45 -15.52 -0.56
CA LEU A 208 -5.10 -14.21 -0.46
C LEU A 208 -6.61 -14.39 -0.24
N VAL A 209 -7.17 -13.64 0.69
CA VAL A 209 -8.58 -13.72 1.06
C VAL A 209 -9.42 -12.81 0.16
N GLY A 210 -10.63 -13.28 -0.22
CA GLY A 210 -11.51 -12.55 -1.13
C GLY A 210 -10.94 -12.37 -2.53
N ALA A 211 -9.83 -13.03 -2.80
CA ALA A 211 -9.17 -12.93 -4.08
C ALA A 211 -9.90 -13.78 -5.12
N TRP A 212 -9.89 -13.31 -6.16
CA TRP A 212 -10.18 -13.52 -7.56
C TRP A 212 -10.16 -15.02 -7.91
N THR A 213 -11.35 -15.63 -7.93
CA THR A 213 -11.53 -17.04 -8.27
C THR A 213 -11.50 -17.27 -9.79
N GLU A 214 -11.81 -16.23 -10.55
CA GLU A 214 -11.83 -16.29 -12.01
C GLU A 214 -10.71 -15.44 -12.60
N ARG A 215 -10.06 -15.98 -13.63
CA ARG A 215 -9.08 -15.25 -14.42
C ARG A 215 -9.78 -14.46 -15.51
N PRO A 216 -9.61 -13.13 -15.56
CA PRO A 216 -10.23 -12.31 -16.59
C PRO A 216 -9.81 -12.73 -18.01
N VAL A 217 -10.63 -12.38 -18.97
CA VAL A 217 -10.34 -12.52 -20.40
C VAL A 217 -10.14 -11.15 -21.00
N ASP A 218 -9.30 -11.05 -22.02
CA ASP A 218 -9.11 -9.84 -22.78
C ASP A 218 -10.13 -9.69 -23.93
N LYS A 219 -10.08 -8.59 -24.66
CA LYS A 219 -10.98 -8.32 -25.79
C LYS A 219 -10.95 -9.40 -26.89
N SER A 220 -9.91 -10.22 -26.95
CA SER A 220 -9.81 -11.33 -27.90
C SER A 220 -10.33 -12.66 -27.33
N GLY A 221 -10.79 -12.68 -26.07
CA GLY A 221 -11.21 -13.87 -25.35
C GLY A 221 -10.05 -14.69 -24.76
N ARG A 222 -8.83 -14.16 -24.78
CA ARG A 222 -7.67 -14.82 -24.19
C ARG A 222 -7.69 -14.60 -22.65
N ARG A 223 -7.70 -15.73 -21.94
CA ARG A 223 -7.68 -15.73 -20.47
C ARG A 223 -6.30 -15.27 -19.94
N LEU A 224 -6.30 -14.53 -18.85
CA LEU A 224 -5.06 -14.16 -18.14
C LEU A 224 -4.23 -15.41 -17.84
N ASP A 225 -2.95 -15.34 -18.14
CA ASP A 225 -1.98 -16.40 -17.86
C ASP A 225 -0.76 -15.85 -17.10
N MET A 226 0.08 -16.74 -16.57
CA MET A 226 1.26 -16.36 -15.81
C MET A 226 2.27 -15.56 -16.62
N SER A 227 2.33 -15.74 -17.95
CA SER A 227 3.30 -15.01 -18.78
C SER A 227 3.02 -13.51 -18.82
N VAL A 228 1.74 -13.11 -18.73
CA VAL A 228 1.34 -11.71 -18.61
C VAL A 228 1.81 -11.12 -17.28
N LEU A 229 1.58 -11.83 -16.18
CA LEU A 229 2.00 -11.41 -14.83
C LEU A 229 3.53 -11.35 -14.71
N GLU A 230 4.25 -12.35 -15.24
CA GLU A 230 5.72 -12.32 -15.31
C GLU A 230 6.25 -11.15 -16.13
N GLY A 231 5.54 -10.78 -17.21
CA GLY A 231 5.88 -9.61 -18.02
C GLY A 231 5.71 -8.29 -17.26
N LEU A 232 4.70 -8.19 -16.40
CA LEU A 232 4.46 -7.05 -15.51
C LEU A 232 5.45 -7.03 -14.34
N ASP A 233 5.77 -8.19 -13.76
CA ASP A 233 6.79 -8.32 -12.73
C ASP A 233 8.16 -7.86 -13.24
N LYS A 234 8.58 -8.31 -14.41
CA LYS A 234 9.81 -7.84 -15.09
C LYS A 234 9.77 -6.34 -15.39
N ALA A 235 8.59 -5.76 -15.55
CA ALA A 235 8.39 -4.32 -15.67
C ALA A 235 8.30 -3.62 -14.31
N ARG A 236 8.66 -4.31 -13.20
CA ARG A 236 8.77 -3.79 -11.83
C ARG A 236 7.44 -3.47 -11.16
N PHE A 237 6.34 -4.04 -11.64
CA PHE A 237 5.08 -4.03 -10.89
C PHE A 237 5.08 -5.13 -9.83
N SER A 238 4.46 -4.86 -8.70
CA SER A 238 4.16 -5.89 -7.70
C SER A 238 2.88 -6.62 -8.12
N VAL A 239 2.98 -7.92 -8.40
CA VAL A 239 1.91 -8.70 -9.03
C VAL A 239 1.46 -9.87 -8.16
N PRO A 240 0.18 -10.27 -8.25
CA PRO A 240 -0.27 -11.55 -7.71
C PRO A 240 0.20 -12.71 -8.60
N GLN A 241 0.18 -13.91 -8.04
CA GLN A 241 0.50 -15.15 -8.74
C GLN A 241 -0.32 -16.32 -8.21
N TRP A 242 -0.29 -17.44 -8.93
CA TRP A 242 -0.80 -18.71 -8.46
C TRP A 242 0.24 -19.81 -8.72
N TYR A 243 0.16 -20.86 -7.93
CA TYR A 243 1.05 -22.02 -8.09
C TYR A 243 0.27 -23.20 -8.68
N PRO A 244 0.84 -24.00 -9.61
CA PRO A 244 0.26 -25.27 -10.00
C PRO A 244 0.01 -26.14 -8.76
N ASP A 245 -1.13 -26.82 -8.71
CA ASP A 245 -1.51 -27.74 -7.64
C ASP A 245 -1.74 -27.13 -6.24
N TYR A 246 -1.68 -25.79 -6.12
CA TYR A 246 -2.05 -25.06 -4.90
C TYR A 246 -3.32 -24.26 -5.15
N GLU A 247 -4.29 -24.40 -4.26
CA GLU A 247 -5.51 -23.60 -4.32
C GLU A 247 -5.24 -22.14 -3.95
N GLY A 248 -5.95 -21.22 -4.63
CA GLY A 248 -5.96 -19.81 -4.31
C GLY A 248 -4.90 -18.98 -5.03
N MET A 249 -4.98 -17.71 -4.77
CA MET A 249 -4.02 -16.72 -5.25
C MET A 249 -3.02 -16.38 -4.15
N TYR A 250 -1.82 -16.06 -4.57
CA TYR A 250 -0.72 -15.66 -3.71
C TYR A 250 -0.14 -14.35 -4.24
N TRP A 251 0.86 -13.82 -3.58
CA TRP A 251 1.61 -12.68 -4.08
C TRP A 251 2.98 -13.13 -4.60
N ALA A 252 3.49 -12.44 -5.61
CA ALA A 252 4.89 -12.52 -6.02
C ALA A 252 5.74 -11.58 -5.15
N ASP A 253 6.87 -11.10 -5.63
CA ASP A 253 7.68 -10.15 -4.90
C ASP A 253 7.00 -8.77 -4.80
N GLY A 254 7.28 -8.07 -3.71
CA GLY A 254 6.87 -6.67 -3.53
C GLY A 254 7.89 -5.74 -4.17
N ASN A 255 7.86 -5.63 -5.51
CA ASN A 255 8.83 -4.83 -6.25
C ASN A 255 8.75 -3.34 -5.90
N VAL A 256 9.87 -2.78 -5.49
CA VAL A 256 10.06 -1.35 -5.27
C VAL A 256 10.82 -0.76 -6.45
N LEU A 257 10.54 0.49 -6.78
CA LEU A 257 11.07 1.17 -7.97
C LEU A 257 12.47 1.75 -7.75
N ASP A 258 13.32 1.08 -6.97
CA ASP A 258 14.72 1.45 -6.78
C ASP A 258 15.52 1.30 -8.09
N VAL A 259 16.68 1.90 -8.17
CA VAL A 259 17.59 1.73 -9.31
C VAL A 259 17.98 0.27 -9.50
N ASN A 260 18.27 -0.13 -10.73
CA ASN A 260 18.73 -1.47 -11.01
C ASN A 260 20.04 -1.77 -10.24
N GLY A 261 20.02 -2.85 -9.45
CA GLY A 261 21.14 -3.23 -8.57
C GLY A 261 21.21 -2.45 -7.27
N GLY A 262 20.20 -1.64 -6.94
CA GLY A 262 20.05 -1.00 -5.63
C GLY A 262 19.67 -1.99 -4.54
N ASP A 263 19.81 -1.57 -3.29
CA ASP A 263 19.56 -2.41 -2.11
C ASP A 263 18.07 -2.50 -1.73
N PHE A 264 17.23 -1.61 -2.29
CA PHE A 264 15.81 -1.46 -1.92
C PHE A 264 14.85 -1.92 -3.02
N GLN A 265 15.20 -2.94 -3.78
CA GLN A 265 14.37 -3.46 -4.88
C GLN A 265 13.12 -4.21 -4.41
N VAL A 266 13.05 -4.61 -3.14
CA VAL A 266 11.91 -5.33 -2.54
C VAL A 266 11.44 -4.66 -1.28
N ILE A 267 10.12 -4.69 -1.06
CA ILE A 267 9.46 -3.94 0.01
C ILE A 267 9.92 -4.33 1.41
N GLU A 268 10.27 -5.59 1.66
CA GLU A 268 10.77 -6.04 2.95
C GLU A 268 12.08 -5.36 3.33
N ASN A 269 12.98 -5.12 2.38
CA ASN A 269 14.23 -4.39 2.64
C ASN A 269 13.94 -2.94 3.05
N VAL A 270 13.03 -2.27 2.33
CA VAL A 270 12.58 -0.90 2.65
C VAL A 270 11.95 -0.85 4.04
N ARG A 271 11.05 -1.78 4.35
CA ARG A 271 10.38 -1.84 5.65
C ARG A 271 11.36 -2.07 6.81
N VAL A 272 12.33 -2.96 6.63
CA VAL A 272 13.36 -3.26 7.65
C VAL A 272 14.21 -2.03 7.93
N ILE A 273 14.74 -1.36 6.90
CA ILE A 273 15.59 -0.19 7.11
C ILE A 273 14.81 0.98 7.70
N MET A 274 13.59 1.23 7.23
CA MET A 274 12.75 2.29 7.76
C MET A 274 12.37 2.04 9.22
N LYS A 275 12.12 0.78 9.61
CA LYS A 275 11.92 0.39 11.00
C LYS A 275 13.17 0.64 11.84
N ALA A 276 14.35 0.28 11.33
CA ALA A 276 15.61 0.55 12.01
C ALA A 276 15.81 2.06 12.21
N MET A 277 15.57 2.88 11.20
CA MET A 277 15.68 4.33 11.28
C MET A 277 14.74 4.91 12.35
N ARG A 278 13.47 4.48 12.37
CA ARG A 278 12.49 4.90 13.39
C ARG A 278 12.92 4.56 14.82
N ARG A 279 13.68 3.48 15.01
CA ARG A 279 14.17 3.05 16.34
C ARG A 279 15.47 3.73 16.75
N VAL A 280 16.37 3.97 15.80
CA VAL A 280 17.67 4.58 16.09
C VAL A 280 17.53 6.09 16.35
N TYR A 281 16.66 6.77 15.64
CA TYR A 281 16.51 8.22 15.77
C TYR A 281 16.20 8.69 17.21
N PRO A 282 15.20 8.13 17.94
CA PRO A 282 14.96 8.53 19.32
C PRO A 282 16.14 8.24 20.25
N LEU A 283 16.92 7.18 20.00
CA LEU A 283 18.11 6.86 20.78
C LEU A 283 19.26 7.86 20.52
N ALA A 284 19.31 8.45 19.35
CA ALA A 284 20.33 9.44 19.01
C ALA A 284 20.01 10.84 19.56
N VAL A 285 18.75 11.12 19.85
CA VAL A 285 18.27 12.40 20.37
C VAL A 285 18.25 12.42 21.90
N GLY A 286 18.04 11.27 22.56
CA GLY A 286 17.98 11.12 24.03
C GLY A 286 19.27 10.68 24.65
#